data_c4e023517823cbca58d11ded5157a6dd
#
_entry.id   c4e023517823cbca58d11ded5157a6dd
#
_cell.length_a   1.000
_cell.length_b   1.000
_cell.length_c   1.000
_cell.angle_alpha   90.00
_cell.angle_beta   90.00
_cell.angle_gamma   90.00
#
_symmetry.space_group_name_H-M   'P 1'
#
loop_
_entity.id
_entity.type
_entity.pdbx_description
1 polymer ?
#
loop_
_entity_poly.entity_id
_entity_poly.type
_entity_poly.pdbx_seq_one_letter_code
_entity_poly.pdbx_strand_id
1 'polypeptide(L)'
;MLCDEWQITHEDADLPAEAWQYIKDNKFWGMIIPRAYSGLEFSAYAHSCVLAKIGSGPAGATVGPIVAVPNSLGPAELLMHYGTEAQKDYYLPRLAVGDEIPCFGLTSPHAGSDAGAIPDRGVICYDDWQGEQGLGM
;
A
#
# COMPACT_ATOMS: atom_id res chain seq x y z
N MET A 1 24.53 1.08 -8.47
CA MET A 1 23.12 0.81 -8.74
C MET A 1 22.50 0.44 -7.41
N LEU A 2 21.45 1.11 -6.96
CA LEU A 2 20.87 0.91 -5.61
C LEU A 2 20.21 -0.46 -5.43
N CYS A 3 19.82 -1.11 -6.50
CA CYS A 3 19.09 -2.38 -6.45
C CYS A 3 19.73 -3.39 -7.40
N ASP A 4 20.21 -4.48 -6.87
CA ASP A 4 20.52 -5.70 -7.60
C ASP A 4 19.33 -6.65 -7.47
N GLU A 5 18.65 -6.92 -8.59
CA GLU A 5 17.41 -7.69 -8.58
C GLU A 5 17.62 -9.15 -8.16
N TRP A 6 18.76 -9.73 -8.51
CA TRP A 6 19.10 -11.09 -8.11
C TRP A 6 19.30 -11.19 -6.59
N GLN A 7 20.07 -10.27 -6.01
CA GLN A 7 20.32 -10.23 -4.57
C GLN A 7 19.00 -10.02 -3.80
N ILE A 8 18.18 -9.06 -4.23
CA ILE A 8 16.88 -8.75 -3.60
C ILE A 8 15.95 -9.98 -3.61
N THR A 9 15.88 -10.69 -4.74
CA THR A 9 14.87 -11.75 -4.90
C THR A 9 15.34 -13.12 -4.40
N HIS A 10 16.64 -13.40 -4.37
CA HIS A 10 17.17 -14.74 -4.09
C HIS A 10 17.98 -14.82 -2.80
N GLU A 11 18.53 -13.73 -2.33
CA GLU A 11 19.38 -13.71 -1.14
C GLU A 11 18.72 -13.01 0.04
N ASP A 12 18.35 -11.74 -0.15
CA ASP A 12 17.87 -10.90 0.94
C ASP A 12 16.35 -11.02 1.16
N ALA A 13 15.59 -11.38 0.12
CA ALA A 13 14.11 -11.38 0.09
C ALA A 13 13.49 -10.03 0.54
N ASP A 14 14.23 -8.95 0.41
CA ASP A 14 13.84 -7.60 0.80
C ASP A 14 14.62 -6.56 -0.01
N LEU A 15 14.10 -5.31 -0.05
CA LEU A 15 14.82 -4.18 -0.63
C LEU A 15 15.94 -3.69 0.30
N PRO A 16 17.05 -3.17 -0.25
CA PRO A 16 18.03 -2.46 0.56
C PRO A 16 17.44 -1.29 1.33
N ALA A 17 17.95 -1.03 2.53
CA ALA A 17 17.46 0.03 3.41
C ALA A 17 17.44 1.41 2.72
N GLU A 18 18.44 1.69 1.89
CA GLU A 18 18.50 2.94 1.12
C GLU A 18 17.38 3.04 0.08
N ALA A 19 16.93 1.92 -0.50
CA ALA A 19 15.81 1.91 -1.44
C ALA A 19 14.49 2.18 -0.72
N TRP A 20 14.27 1.55 0.44
CA TRP A 20 13.13 1.85 1.29
C TRP A 20 13.09 3.32 1.69
N GLN A 21 14.23 3.87 2.14
CA GLN A 21 14.33 5.27 2.53
C GLN A 21 14.05 6.21 1.36
N TYR A 22 14.60 5.90 0.17
CA TYR A 22 14.35 6.67 -1.05
C TYR A 22 12.87 6.71 -1.43
N ILE A 23 12.17 5.57 -1.33
CA ILE A 23 10.73 5.47 -1.60
C ILE A 23 9.93 6.36 -0.64
N LYS A 24 10.29 6.34 0.66
CA LYS A 24 9.65 7.17 1.69
C LYS A 24 9.91 8.65 1.49
N ASP A 25 11.17 9.05 1.34
CA ASP A 25 11.59 10.46 1.20
C ASP A 25 10.94 11.14 -0.01
N ASN A 26 10.75 10.37 -1.09
CA ASN A 26 10.11 10.86 -2.30
C ASN A 26 8.60 10.62 -2.36
N LYS A 27 8.00 10.12 -1.27
CA LYS A 27 6.56 9.91 -1.11
C LYS A 27 5.93 9.08 -2.22
N PHE A 28 6.59 8.01 -2.66
CA PHE A 28 6.06 7.18 -3.73
C PHE A 28 4.70 6.56 -3.37
N TRP A 29 4.44 6.24 -2.11
CA TRP A 29 3.13 5.76 -1.68
C TRP A 29 2.08 6.86 -1.53
N GLY A 30 2.50 8.11 -1.48
CA GLY A 30 1.63 9.27 -1.44
C GLY A 30 1.23 9.82 -2.80
N MET A 31 1.57 9.16 -3.93
CA MET A 31 1.37 9.72 -5.26
C MET A 31 -0.07 10.14 -5.53
N ILE A 32 -1.05 9.31 -5.20
CA ILE A 32 -2.48 9.61 -5.43
C ILE A 32 -3.16 10.30 -4.23
N ILE A 33 -2.53 10.26 -3.06
CA ILE A 33 -3.10 10.84 -1.84
C ILE A 33 -3.13 12.37 -1.98
N PRO A 34 -4.24 13.04 -1.60
CA PRO A 34 -4.34 14.49 -1.66
C PRO A 34 -3.27 15.20 -0.82
N ARG A 35 -2.89 16.40 -1.25
CA ARG A 35 -1.92 17.24 -0.52
C ARG A 35 -2.36 17.59 0.89
N ALA A 36 -3.68 17.69 1.11
CA ALA A 36 -4.25 17.89 2.44
C ALA A 36 -3.83 16.81 3.45
N TYR A 37 -3.53 15.60 2.97
CA TYR A 37 -3.05 14.46 3.75
C TYR A 37 -1.57 14.15 3.48
N SER A 38 -0.78 15.15 3.16
CA SER A 38 0.67 15.04 2.91
C SER A 38 1.08 14.27 1.65
N GLY A 39 0.14 13.95 0.76
CA GLY A 39 0.39 13.27 -0.51
C GLY A 39 0.88 14.20 -1.63
N LEU A 40 1.07 13.65 -2.83
CA LEU A 40 1.50 14.38 -4.03
C LEU A 40 0.34 14.80 -4.93
N GLU A 41 -0.84 14.21 -4.76
CA GLU A 41 -2.06 14.50 -5.53
C GLU A 41 -1.87 14.36 -7.04
N PHE A 42 -1.20 13.30 -7.47
CA PHE A 42 -1.01 13.04 -8.87
C PHE A 42 -2.32 12.55 -9.51
N SER A 43 -2.53 12.94 -10.75
CA SER A 43 -3.57 12.33 -11.58
C SER A 43 -3.25 10.86 -11.86
N ALA A 44 -4.27 10.07 -12.20
CA ALA A 44 -4.09 8.68 -12.62
C ALA A 44 -3.09 8.54 -13.78
N TYR A 45 -3.08 9.50 -14.71
CA TYR A 45 -2.13 9.53 -15.82
C TYR A 45 -0.68 9.74 -15.33
N ALA A 46 -0.45 10.72 -14.47
CA ALA A 46 0.88 10.98 -13.92
C ALA A 46 1.40 9.78 -13.10
N HIS A 47 0.53 9.18 -12.28
CA HIS A 47 0.83 7.96 -11.53
C HIS A 47 1.23 6.81 -12.49
N SER A 48 0.44 6.55 -13.54
CA SER A 48 0.75 5.52 -14.53
C SER A 48 2.07 5.75 -15.26
N CYS A 49 2.41 7.01 -15.58
CA CYS A 49 3.71 7.34 -16.18
C CYS A 49 4.88 7.02 -15.25
N VAL A 50 4.75 7.30 -13.96
CA VAL A 50 5.78 6.96 -12.96
C VAL A 50 5.95 5.45 -12.87
N LEU A 51 4.85 4.69 -12.77
CA LEU A 51 4.90 3.22 -12.69
C LEU A 51 5.50 2.61 -13.96
N ALA A 52 5.14 3.10 -15.14
CA ALA A 52 5.72 2.65 -16.40
C ALA A 52 7.24 2.90 -16.44
N LYS A 53 7.68 4.04 -15.92
CA LYS A 53 9.11 4.38 -15.84
C LYS A 53 9.87 3.48 -14.88
N ILE A 54 9.30 3.19 -13.70
CA ILE A 54 9.87 2.26 -12.73
C ILE A 54 9.94 0.85 -13.35
N GLY A 55 8.84 0.35 -13.88
CA GLY A 55 8.75 -1.00 -14.45
C GLY A 55 9.67 -1.25 -15.64
N SER A 56 10.05 -0.19 -16.38
CA SER A 56 11.03 -0.29 -17.48
C SER A 56 12.50 -0.18 -17.04
N GLY A 57 12.74 0.06 -15.75
CA GLY A 57 14.08 0.20 -15.19
C GLY A 57 14.66 -1.12 -14.66
N PRO A 58 15.96 -1.11 -14.29
CA PRO A 58 16.55 -2.19 -13.52
C PRO A 58 15.79 -2.41 -12.22
N ALA A 59 15.57 -3.65 -11.81
CA ALA A 59 14.75 -4.02 -10.66
C ALA A 59 13.27 -3.56 -10.73
N GLY A 60 12.78 -3.23 -11.94
CA GLY A 60 11.39 -2.79 -12.13
C GLY A 60 10.35 -3.84 -11.77
N ALA A 61 10.67 -5.11 -11.96
CA ALA A 61 9.81 -6.23 -11.58
C ALA A 61 9.62 -6.34 -10.06
N THR A 62 10.61 -5.90 -9.27
CA THR A 62 10.55 -5.96 -7.80
C THR A 62 10.01 -4.65 -7.21
N VAL A 63 10.55 -3.51 -7.62
CA VAL A 63 10.18 -2.19 -7.07
C VAL A 63 8.80 -1.73 -7.56
N GLY A 64 8.46 -2.06 -8.81
CA GLY A 64 7.19 -1.64 -9.41
C GLY A 64 5.97 -2.05 -8.58
N PRO A 65 5.78 -3.31 -8.25
CA PRO A 65 4.66 -3.76 -7.41
C PRO A 65 4.64 -3.15 -6.01
N ILE A 66 5.79 -2.97 -5.38
CA ILE A 66 5.91 -2.36 -4.04
C ILE A 66 5.36 -0.93 -4.02
N VAL A 67 5.57 -0.19 -5.11
CA VAL A 67 5.07 1.19 -5.23
C VAL A 67 3.65 1.23 -5.78
N ALA A 68 3.30 0.33 -6.72
CA ALA A 68 2.01 0.35 -7.42
C ALA A 68 0.83 -0.03 -6.53
N VAL A 69 0.95 -1.13 -5.78
CA VAL A 69 -0.17 -1.72 -5.04
C VAL A 69 -0.73 -0.77 -3.98
N PRO A 70 0.08 -0.11 -3.13
CA PRO A 70 -0.45 0.84 -2.15
C PRO A 70 -1.17 2.04 -2.77
N ASN A 71 -0.81 2.42 -3.99
CA ASN A 71 -1.41 3.56 -4.66
C ASN A 71 -2.69 3.20 -5.43
N SER A 72 -2.60 2.27 -6.39
CA SER A 72 -3.68 2.03 -7.36
C SER A 72 -4.73 1.03 -6.89
N LEU A 73 -4.38 0.13 -5.99
CA LEU A 73 -5.26 -0.94 -5.49
C LEU A 73 -5.36 -0.96 -3.97
N GLY A 74 -4.71 -0.02 -3.31
CA GLY A 74 -4.51 -0.05 -1.89
C GLY A 74 -5.52 0.74 -1.07
N PRO A 75 -5.35 0.71 0.25
CA PRO A 75 -6.26 1.31 1.21
C PRO A 75 -6.46 2.81 1.05
N ALA A 76 -5.48 3.55 0.53
CA ALA A 76 -5.62 4.99 0.35
C ALA A 76 -6.79 5.35 -0.58
N GLU A 77 -6.93 4.65 -1.71
CA GLU A 77 -8.04 4.85 -2.65
C GLU A 77 -9.38 4.49 -1.99
N LEU A 78 -9.42 3.36 -1.28
CA LEU A 78 -10.63 2.93 -0.55
C LEU A 78 -11.02 3.92 0.55
N LEU A 79 -10.04 4.41 1.32
CA LEU A 79 -10.28 5.40 2.37
C LEU A 79 -10.80 6.72 1.80
N MET A 80 -10.23 7.20 0.68
CA MET A 80 -10.70 8.44 0.05
C MET A 80 -12.16 8.35 -0.38
N HIS A 81 -12.60 7.19 -0.88
CA HIS A 81 -13.97 7.01 -1.35
C HIS A 81 -14.97 6.61 -0.25
N TYR A 82 -14.56 5.78 0.70
CA TYR A 82 -15.47 5.12 1.64
C TYR A 82 -15.12 5.34 3.11
N GLY A 83 -13.94 5.89 3.41
CA GLY A 83 -13.50 6.16 4.78
C GLY A 83 -14.29 7.30 5.42
N THR A 84 -14.49 7.22 6.73
CA THR A 84 -14.93 8.36 7.54
C THR A 84 -13.83 9.42 7.59
N GLU A 85 -14.18 10.68 7.91
CA GLU A 85 -13.19 11.75 8.04
C GLU A 85 -12.11 11.39 9.10
N ALA A 86 -12.53 10.81 10.22
CA ALA A 86 -11.60 10.36 11.26
C ALA A 86 -10.60 9.29 10.75
N GLN A 87 -11.07 8.35 9.91
CA GLN A 87 -10.19 7.36 9.28
C GLN A 87 -9.25 8.00 8.25
N LYS A 88 -9.74 8.93 7.45
CA LYS A 88 -8.92 9.65 6.47
C LYS A 88 -7.82 10.45 7.18
N ASP A 89 -8.19 11.23 8.21
CA ASP A 89 -7.26 12.06 8.97
C ASP A 89 -6.19 11.22 9.69
N TYR A 90 -6.54 10.02 10.13
CA TYR A 90 -5.61 9.13 10.81
C TYR A 90 -4.69 8.38 9.85
N TYR A 91 -5.24 7.71 8.84
CA TYR A 91 -4.47 6.79 7.99
C TYR A 91 -3.79 7.46 6.80
N LEU A 92 -4.46 8.38 6.09
CA LEU A 92 -3.91 8.91 4.84
C LEU A 92 -2.56 9.62 4.99
N PRO A 93 -2.31 10.44 6.03
CA PRO A 93 -0.99 11.03 6.22
C PRO A 93 0.11 10.00 6.47
N ARG A 94 -0.19 8.94 7.24
CA ARG A 94 0.76 7.87 7.56
C ARG A 94 1.10 7.01 6.36
N LEU A 95 0.09 6.70 5.55
CA LEU A 95 0.26 5.99 4.28
C LEU A 95 1.10 6.83 3.30
N ALA A 96 0.84 8.14 3.22
CA ALA A 96 1.53 9.03 2.29
C ALA A 96 3.05 9.10 2.51
N VAL A 97 3.48 9.06 3.77
CA VAL A 97 4.91 9.14 4.14
C VAL A 97 5.54 7.76 4.39
N GLY A 98 4.74 6.70 4.37
CA GLY A 98 5.21 5.33 4.56
C GLY A 98 5.54 4.96 6.01
N ASP A 99 4.89 5.60 6.97
CA ASP A 99 4.90 5.19 8.38
C ASP A 99 4.08 3.91 8.58
N GLU A 100 3.03 3.77 7.78
CA GLU A 100 2.24 2.55 7.67
C GLU A 100 2.27 2.04 6.23
N ILE A 101 2.56 0.77 6.05
CA ILE A 101 2.61 0.10 4.75
C ILE A 101 1.50 -0.95 4.72
N PRO A 102 0.49 -0.78 3.86
CA PRO A 102 -0.60 -1.74 3.77
C PRO A 102 -0.17 -3.01 3.06
N CYS A 103 -0.84 -4.11 3.36
CA CYS A 103 -0.73 -5.35 2.60
C CYS A 103 -2.05 -5.68 1.89
N PHE A 104 -1.97 -6.53 0.88
CA PHE A 104 -3.13 -7.03 0.15
C PHE A 104 -3.35 -8.50 0.47
N GLY A 105 -4.23 -8.78 1.42
CA GLY A 105 -4.56 -10.12 1.90
C GLY A 105 -5.87 -10.65 1.34
N LEU A 106 -6.05 -10.65 0.02
CA LEU A 106 -7.33 -10.99 -0.61
C LEU A 106 -7.56 -12.50 -0.73
N THR A 107 -6.54 -13.26 -1.12
CA THR A 107 -6.68 -14.68 -1.44
C THR A 107 -6.96 -15.50 -0.20
N SER A 108 -8.05 -16.26 -0.19
CA SER A 108 -8.39 -17.22 0.85
C SER A 108 -8.05 -18.65 0.43
N PRO A 109 -8.04 -19.63 1.35
CA PRO A 109 -7.83 -21.04 1.00
C PRO A 109 -8.88 -21.60 0.02
N HIS A 110 -10.03 -20.97 -0.07
CA HIS A 110 -11.17 -21.45 -0.87
C HIS A 110 -11.43 -20.62 -2.12
N ALA A 111 -10.90 -19.42 -2.23
CA ALA A 111 -11.11 -18.55 -3.37
C ALA A 111 -9.88 -17.66 -3.62
N GLY A 112 -9.37 -17.69 -4.86
CA GLY A 112 -8.27 -16.87 -5.35
C GLY A 112 -8.72 -15.98 -6.48
N SER A 113 -8.71 -16.51 -7.72
CA SER A 113 -9.06 -15.76 -8.92
C SER A 113 -10.50 -15.24 -8.93
N ASP A 114 -11.42 -15.95 -8.31
CA ASP A 114 -12.79 -15.49 -8.11
C ASP A 114 -12.94 -14.82 -6.74
N ALA A 115 -12.58 -13.55 -6.66
CA ALA A 115 -12.71 -12.76 -5.43
C ALA A 115 -14.16 -12.61 -4.94
N GLY A 116 -15.15 -12.77 -5.85
CA GLY A 116 -16.56 -12.73 -5.49
C GLY A 116 -17.05 -13.99 -4.77
N ALA A 117 -16.31 -15.08 -4.85
CA ALA A 117 -16.63 -16.36 -4.21
C ALA A 117 -15.95 -16.57 -2.84
N ILE A 118 -15.28 -15.56 -2.29
CA ILE A 118 -14.64 -15.65 -0.98
C ILE A 118 -15.70 -15.92 0.09
N PRO A 119 -15.63 -17.06 0.82
CA PRO A 119 -16.65 -17.44 1.81
C PRO A 119 -16.38 -16.83 3.19
N ASP A 120 -15.33 -16.06 3.34
CA ASP A 120 -14.89 -15.52 4.62
C ASP A 120 -15.97 -14.64 5.26
N ARG A 121 -16.09 -14.74 6.57
CA ARG A 121 -17.13 -14.05 7.35
C ARG A 121 -16.50 -13.41 8.58
N GLY A 122 -16.89 -12.16 8.84
CA GLY A 122 -16.62 -11.50 10.10
C GLY A 122 -17.74 -11.74 11.11
N VAL A 123 -17.38 -11.95 12.36
CA VAL A 123 -18.33 -12.02 13.48
C VAL A 123 -18.17 -10.76 14.32
N ILE A 124 -19.23 -9.98 14.43
CA ILE A 124 -19.21 -8.80 15.28
C ILE A 124 -19.13 -9.26 16.74
N CYS A 125 -18.13 -8.84 17.46
CA CYS A 125 -17.90 -9.18 18.85
C CYS A 125 -17.38 -7.98 19.65
N TYR A 126 -17.45 -8.09 20.97
CA TYR A 126 -16.74 -7.19 21.87
C TYR A 126 -15.35 -7.75 22.12
N ASP A 127 -14.33 -6.96 21.88
CA ASP A 127 -12.95 -7.35 22.10
C ASP A 127 -12.13 -6.17 22.62
N ASP A 128 -10.95 -6.46 23.17
CA ASP A 128 -9.99 -5.47 23.61
C ASP A 128 -9.02 -5.14 22.48
N TRP A 129 -9.02 -3.89 22.06
CA TRP A 129 -8.04 -3.37 21.13
C TRP A 129 -7.24 -2.24 21.78
N GLN A 130 -5.93 -2.42 21.92
CA GLN A 130 -5.02 -1.45 22.54
C GLN A 130 -5.42 -1.02 23.98
N GLY A 131 -6.06 -1.93 24.70
CA GLY A 131 -6.50 -1.68 26.10
C GLY A 131 -7.86 -1.00 26.20
N GLU A 132 -8.58 -0.80 25.10
CA GLU A 132 -9.95 -0.30 25.09
C GLU A 132 -10.92 -1.39 24.61
N GLN A 133 -11.98 -1.62 25.37
CA GLN A 133 -13.07 -2.51 24.94
C GLN A 133 -13.93 -1.84 23.89
N GLY A 134 -14.04 -2.46 22.73
CA GLY A 134 -14.81 -1.96 21.61
C GLY A 134 -15.55 -3.04 20.86
N LEU A 135 -16.48 -2.60 20.00
CA LEU A 135 -17.14 -3.48 19.05
C LEU A 135 -16.19 -3.68 17.86
N GLY A 136 -15.73 -4.91 17.66
CA GLY A 136 -14.87 -5.31 16.53
C GLY A 136 -15.51 -6.38 15.65
N MET A 137 -14.84 -6.67 14.52
CA MET A 137 -15.25 -7.71 13.58
C MET A 137 -14.03 -8.50 13.10
#